data_07fd4a08553bd329dd5b0179a2a5a277
#
_entry.id   07fd4a08553bd329dd5b0179a2a5a277
#
_cell.length_a   1.000
_cell.length_b   1.000
_cell.length_c   1.000
_cell.angle_alpha   90.00
_cell.angle_beta   90.00
_cell.angle_gamma   90.00
#
_symmetry.space_group_name_H-M   'P 1'
#
loop_
_entity.id
_entity.type
_entity.pdbx_description
1 polymer ?
#
loop_
_entity_poly.entity_id
_entity_poly.type
_entity_poly.pdbx_seq_one_letter_code
_entity_poly.pdbx_strand_id
1 'polypeptide(L)'
;DKDRDFSLSSSGTWYCVHFRLHEFKTKEPQVHYEGDFYTEDGENTERLSFTNTWALSSPIKAKTIVLDGYYIFNKRRFSYKAAYRQSVIQKRSAGSWLAGAMFYYSDFRFDDVANAQLILNMGNMGRIKQWEADVGAGYGYNFVPGKGWLISAMAMPMLTLYNRVKSYDYDSYVLELAQSDEYHDPDEVAPEDRWLREMNTDAHNNRIRLNFNARLSLTYSWSRYFVNLNGQFYNFGYHHKGNSGRLNDWFANAAFGVRL
;
A
#
# COMPACT_ATOMS: atom_id res chain seq x y z
N ASP A 1 17.05 6.98 -1.31
CA ASP A 1 15.63 6.85 -1.65
C ASP A 1 15.07 8.22 -1.99
N LYS A 2 14.17 8.26 -2.95
CA LYS A 2 13.43 9.47 -3.27
C LYS A 2 11.97 9.19 -2.94
N ASP A 3 11.47 9.90 -1.93
CA ASP A 3 10.12 9.78 -1.43
C ASP A 3 9.39 11.11 -1.58
N ARG A 4 8.20 11.10 -2.15
CA ARG A 4 7.32 12.24 -2.28
C ARG A 4 5.94 11.87 -1.79
N ASP A 5 5.51 12.49 -0.73
CA ASP A 5 4.18 12.32 -0.16
C ASP A 5 3.41 13.64 -0.20
N PHE A 6 2.27 13.62 -0.86
CA PHE A 6 1.33 14.72 -0.87
C PHE A 6 0.01 14.24 -0.31
N SER A 7 -0.49 14.92 0.71
CA SER A 7 -1.77 14.59 1.31
C SER A 7 -2.65 15.82 1.47
N LEU A 8 -3.93 15.66 1.17
CA LEU A 8 -4.97 16.64 1.36
C LEU A 8 -6.11 16.00 2.16
N SER A 9 -6.60 16.72 3.16
CA SER A 9 -7.72 16.21 3.93
C SER A 9 -8.75 17.31 4.24
N SER A 10 -10.02 16.92 4.19
CA SER A 10 -11.15 17.75 4.61
C SER A 10 -11.98 17.01 5.64
N SER A 11 -12.42 17.67 6.68
CA SER A 11 -13.30 17.05 7.66
C SER A 11 -14.32 18.02 8.22
N GLY A 12 -15.56 17.57 8.31
CA GLY A 12 -16.67 18.21 9.00
C GLY A 12 -16.91 17.60 10.37
N THR A 13 -18.09 17.82 10.90
CA THR A 13 -18.55 17.16 12.14
C THR A 13 -19.01 15.73 11.88
N TRP A 14 -19.51 15.46 10.70
CA TRP A 14 -20.14 14.19 10.30
C TRP A 14 -19.40 13.44 9.21
N TYR A 15 -18.36 14.03 8.59
CA TYR A 15 -17.57 13.41 7.53
C TYR A 15 -16.10 13.71 7.66
N CYS A 16 -15.29 12.88 7.03
CA CYS A 16 -13.93 13.21 6.64
C CYS A 16 -13.62 12.59 5.30
N VAL A 17 -12.74 13.24 4.54
CA VAL A 17 -12.21 12.79 3.25
C VAL A 17 -10.72 13.04 3.25
N HIS A 18 -9.96 12.06 2.79
CA HIS A 18 -8.52 12.15 2.60
C HIS A 18 -8.16 11.75 1.19
N PHE A 19 -7.25 12.50 0.63
CA PHE A 19 -6.55 12.19 -0.60
C PHE A 19 -5.06 12.11 -0.28
N ARG A 20 -4.40 11.06 -0.76
CA ARG A 20 -2.96 10.89 -0.64
C ARG A 20 -2.39 10.43 -1.96
N LEU A 21 -1.32 11.07 -2.39
CA LEU A 21 -0.46 10.67 -3.48
C LEU A 21 0.92 10.39 -2.91
N HIS A 22 1.38 9.17 -3.05
CA HIS A 22 2.70 8.74 -2.60
C HIS A 22 3.49 8.21 -3.79
N GLU A 23 4.66 8.78 -4.05
CA GLU A 23 5.62 8.34 -5.07
C GLU A 23 6.94 8.02 -4.40
N PHE A 24 7.39 6.81 -4.59
CA PHE A 24 8.57 6.31 -3.96
C PHE A 24 9.49 5.64 -5.00
N LYS A 25 10.80 5.83 -4.83
CA LYS A 25 11.84 5.22 -5.64
C LYS A 25 12.95 4.73 -4.73
N THR A 26 13.21 3.41 -4.73
CA THR A 26 14.34 2.83 -4.00
C THR A 26 15.67 3.22 -4.66
N LYS A 27 16.74 3.29 -3.89
CA LYS A 27 18.10 3.45 -4.45
C LYS A 27 18.76 2.10 -4.71
N GLU A 28 18.72 1.24 -3.73
CA GLU A 28 19.41 -0.07 -3.73
C GLU A 28 18.46 -1.12 -3.13
N PRO A 29 17.42 -1.53 -3.89
CA PRO A 29 16.47 -2.50 -3.36
C PRO A 29 17.12 -3.87 -3.23
N GLN A 30 16.79 -4.56 -2.15
CA GLN A 30 17.16 -5.95 -1.93
C GLN A 30 15.92 -6.81 -2.05
N VAL A 31 16.06 -7.94 -2.72
CA VAL A 31 15.04 -8.97 -2.81
C VAL A 31 15.46 -10.13 -1.94
N HIS A 32 14.59 -10.49 -1.01
CA HIS A 32 14.71 -11.71 -0.23
C HIS A 32 13.70 -12.71 -0.78
N TYR A 33 14.21 -13.85 -1.24
CA TYR A 33 13.40 -14.90 -1.84
C TYR A 33 13.54 -16.18 -1.03
N GLU A 34 12.41 -16.71 -0.61
CA GLU A 34 12.30 -18.03 0.01
C GLU A 34 11.48 -18.92 -0.91
N GLY A 35 11.99 -20.08 -1.27
CA GLY A 35 11.31 -21.00 -2.14
C GLY A 35 11.57 -22.45 -1.76
N ASP A 36 10.62 -23.29 -2.13
CA ASP A 36 10.72 -24.74 -1.99
C ASP A 36 10.74 -25.39 -3.36
N PHE A 37 11.73 -26.23 -3.57
CA PHE A 37 11.77 -27.15 -4.71
C PHE A 37 11.42 -28.56 -4.26
N TYR A 38 10.69 -29.26 -5.08
CA TYR A 38 10.41 -30.67 -4.92
C TYR A 38 11.21 -31.43 -5.99
N THR A 39 12.13 -32.26 -5.57
CA THR A 39 12.85 -33.17 -6.45
C THR A 39 12.23 -34.53 -6.34
N GLU A 40 11.88 -35.14 -7.48
CA GLU A 40 11.40 -36.52 -7.56
C GLU A 40 12.59 -37.41 -7.94
N ASP A 41 12.98 -38.29 -7.03
CA ASP A 41 13.95 -39.35 -7.29
C ASP A 41 13.29 -40.71 -7.04
N GLY A 42 12.71 -41.26 -8.09
CA GLY A 42 11.93 -42.49 -8.03
C GLY A 42 10.63 -42.37 -7.22
N GLU A 43 10.50 -43.10 -6.10
CA GLU A 43 9.33 -43.06 -5.24
C GLU A 43 9.40 -42.00 -4.13
N ASN A 44 10.52 -41.27 -4.00
CA ASN A 44 10.74 -40.29 -2.96
C ASN A 44 10.66 -38.88 -3.52
N THR A 45 9.85 -38.03 -2.87
CA THR A 45 9.78 -36.59 -3.11
C THR A 45 10.53 -35.89 -1.98
N GLU A 46 11.67 -35.28 -2.29
CA GLU A 46 12.40 -34.46 -1.32
C GLU A 46 12.07 -32.99 -1.50
N ARG A 47 11.80 -32.30 -0.37
CA ARG A 47 11.60 -30.87 -0.32
C ARG A 47 12.93 -30.19 0.01
N LEU A 48 13.43 -29.41 -0.92
CA LEU A 48 14.60 -28.57 -0.74
C LEU A 48 14.15 -27.12 -0.56
N SER A 49 14.39 -26.56 0.59
CA SER A 49 14.14 -25.13 0.87
C SER A 49 15.41 -24.35 0.58
N PHE A 50 15.29 -23.26 -0.13
CA PHE A 50 16.40 -22.34 -0.34
C PHE A 50 15.97 -20.90 -0.04
N THR A 51 16.92 -20.14 0.45
CA THR A 51 16.79 -18.73 0.75
C THR A 51 17.90 -17.99 0.03
N ASN A 52 17.56 -16.96 -0.72
CA ASN A 52 18.55 -16.12 -1.38
C ASN A 52 18.20 -14.64 -1.19
N THR A 53 19.22 -13.81 -1.02
CA THR A 53 19.08 -12.35 -0.92
C THR A 53 20.06 -11.71 -1.89
N TRP A 54 19.55 -10.88 -2.80
CA TRP A 54 20.38 -10.14 -3.74
C TRP A 54 19.94 -8.69 -3.88
N ALA A 55 20.89 -7.83 -4.22
CA ALA A 55 20.63 -6.44 -4.54
C ALA A 55 20.16 -6.33 -6.00
N LEU A 56 19.16 -5.50 -6.25
CA LEU A 56 18.72 -5.21 -7.62
C LEU A 56 19.62 -4.12 -8.22
N SER A 57 19.93 -4.27 -9.50
CA SER A 57 20.75 -3.32 -10.25
C SER A 57 20.01 -2.03 -10.57
N SER A 58 18.68 -2.08 -10.66
CA SER A 58 17.85 -0.92 -10.94
C SER A 58 16.79 -0.68 -9.87
N PRO A 59 16.41 0.59 -9.64
CA PRO A 59 15.47 0.95 -8.60
C PRO A 59 14.04 0.48 -8.90
N ILE A 60 13.33 0.08 -7.85
CA ILE A 60 11.89 -0.11 -7.89
C ILE A 60 11.20 1.25 -7.75
N LYS A 61 10.18 1.50 -8.58
CA LYS A 61 9.35 2.69 -8.54
C LYS A 61 7.94 2.29 -8.15
N ALA A 62 7.37 3.00 -7.20
CA ALA A 62 5.99 2.82 -6.79
C ALA A 62 5.26 4.14 -6.76
N LYS A 63 4.04 4.15 -7.28
CA LYS A 63 3.11 5.27 -7.18
C LYS A 63 1.80 4.75 -6.64
N THR A 64 1.33 5.35 -5.54
CA THR A 64 0.03 5.02 -4.95
C THR A 64 -0.84 6.25 -4.83
N ILE A 65 -2.12 6.10 -5.10
CA ILE A 65 -3.15 7.10 -4.88
C ILE A 65 -4.21 6.47 -3.99
N VAL A 66 -4.50 7.12 -2.88
CA VAL A 66 -5.56 6.70 -1.95
C VAL A 66 -6.55 7.86 -1.81
N LEU A 67 -7.81 7.57 -2.02
CA LEU A 67 -8.92 8.46 -1.71
C LEU A 67 -9.84 7.72 -0.77
N ASP A 68 -9.95 8.17 0.47
CA ASP A 68 -10.82 7.56 1.47
C ASP A 68 -11.75 8.59 2.11
N GLY A 69 -12.94 8.14 2.47
CA GLY A 69 -13.93 8.97 3.11
C GLY A 69 -14.76 8.20 4.12
N TYR A 70 -15.14 8.89 5.19
CA TYR A 70 -15.90 8.30 6.30
C TYR A 70 -17.08 9.17 6.69
N TYR A 71 -18.21 8.53 6.95
CA TYR A 71 -19.37 9.12 7.62
C TYR A 71 -19.33 8.78 9.10
N ILE A 72 -19.57 9.78 9.98
CA ILE A 72 -19.50 9.69 11.43
C ILE A 72 -20.91 9.75 12.01
N PHE A 73 -21.38 8.65 12.58
CA PHE A 73 -22.76 8.57 13.10
C PHE A 73 -22.95 9.39 14.39
N ASN A 74 -21.98 9.31 15.33
CA ASN A 74 -22.07 10.06 16.59
C ASN A 74 -21.40 11.45 16.50
N LYS A 75 -21.80 12.23 15.53
CA LYS A 75 -21.25 13.55 15.23
C LYS A 75 -21.31 14.57 16.38
N ARG A 76 -22.15 14.33 17.39
CA ARG A 76 -22.32 15.25 18.53
C ARG A 76 -21.28 15.06 19.62
N ARG A 77 -20.74 13.86 19.78
CA ARG A 77 -19.84 13.50 20.88
C ARG A 77 -18.45 13.09 20.41
N PHE A 78 -18.36 12.37 19.30
CA PHE A 78 -17.09 11.93 18.71
C PHE A 78 -16.59 12.99 17.73
N SER A 79 -15.33 13.43 17.89
CA SER A 79 -14.72 14.42 17.01
C SER A 79 -13.51 13.84 16.28
N TYR A 80 -13.67 13.58 15.00
CA TYR A 80 -12.57 13.21 14.10
C TYR A 80 -11.52 14.35 14.00
N LYS A 81 -12.00 15.60 13.96
CA LYS A 81 -11.12 16.79 13.91
C LYS A 81 -10.21 16.91 15.12
N ALA A 82 -10.68 16.51 16.31
CA ALA A 82 -9.86 16.54 17.50
C ALA A 82 -8.71 15.53 17.44
N ALA A 83 -9.00 14.34 16.93
CA ALA A 83 -8.04 13.23 16.88
C ALA A 83 -7.00 13.36 15.76
N TYR A 84 -7.42 13.72 14.55
CA TYR A 84 -6.59 13.60 13.36
C TYR A 84 -6.25 14.92 12.67
N ARG A 85 -6.85 16.04 13.11
CA ARG A 85 -6.57 17.39 12.59
C ARG A 85 -6.24 18.41 13.67
N GLN A 86 -6.41 18.07 14.93
CA GLN A 86 -6.12 18.90 16.12
C GLN A 86 -6.76 20.30 16.10
N SER A 87 -7.73 20.55 15.21
CA SER A 87 -8.37 21.87 15.06
C SER A 87 -9.39 22.18 16.14
N VAL A 88 -9.81 21.18 16.93
CA VAL A 88 -10.71 21.32 18.09
C VAL A 88 -10.24 20.42 19.23
N ILE A 89 -10.68 20.70 20.44
CA ILE A 89 -10.35 19.90 21.62
C ILE A 89 -11.55 19.05 22.00
N GLN A 90 -11.35 17.74 22.13
CA GLN A 90 -12.34 16.84 22.70
C GLN A 90 -12.16 16.78 24.23
N LYS A 91 -13.21 17.10 24.96
CA LYS A 91 -13.16 17.22 26.44
C LYS A 91 -13.61 15.93 27.16
N ARG A 92 -14.31 15.03 26.49
CA ARG A 92 -14.86 13.80 27.06
C ARG A 92 -14.61 12.62 26.10
N SER A 93 -14.37 11.48 26.67
CA SER A 93 -14.26 10.25 25.89
C SER A 93 -15.57 9.95 25.16
N ALA A 94 -15.48 9.53 23.92
CA ALA A 94 -16.64 9.16 23.12
C ALA A 94 -16.23 8.27 21.96
N GLY A 95 -17.13 7.41 21.53
CA GLY A 95 -16.98 6.58 20.34
C GLY A 95 -18.05 6.86 19.29
N SER A 96 -17.81 6.36 18.10
CA SER A 96 -18.74 6.43 16.97
C SER A 96 -18.60 5.21 16.07
N TRP A 97 -19.72 4.72 15.60
CA TRP A 97 -19.74 3.91 14.39
C TRP A 97 -19.39 4.80 13.20
N LEU A 98 -18.72 4.17 12.23
CA LEU A 98 -18.24 4.80 11.01
C LEU A 98 -18.67 3.94 9.83
N ALA A 99 -19.09 4.57 8.74
CA ALA A 99 -19.22 3.93 7.43
C ALA A 99 -18.24 4.62 6.49
N GLY A 100 -17.55 3.86 5.68
CA GLY A 100 -16.50 4.42 4.82
C GLY A 100 -16.47 3.80 3.44
N ALA A 101 -15.86 4.55 2.53
CA ALA A 101 -15.50 4.09 1.21
C ALA A 101 -14.06 4.49 0.92
N MET A 102 -13.36 3.68 0.13
CA MET A 102 -11.98 3.92 -0.25
C MET A 102 -11.78 3.55 -1.71
N PHE A 103 -11.02 4.35 -2.40
CA PHE A 103 -10.48 4.06 -3.72
C PHE A 103 -8.95 4.02 -3.60
N TYR A 104 -8.37 2.97 -4.12
CA TYR A 104 -6.94 2.73 -4.15
C TYR A 104 -6.48 2.52 -5.58
N TYR A 105 -5.39 3.18 -5.95
CA TYR A 105 -4.67 2.94 -7.19
C TYR A 105 -3.18 2.76 -6.87
N SER A 106 -2.57 1.75 -7.47
CA SER A 106 -1.12 1.55 -7.41
C SER A 106 -0.53 1.26 -8.78
N ASP A 107 0.70 1.72 -8.99
CA ASP A 107 1.52 1.45 -10.17
C ASP A 107 2.92 1.09 -9.67
N PHE A 108 3.21 -0.21 -9.62
CA PHE A 108 4.50 -0.76 -9.25
C PHE A 108 5.30 -1.08 -10.51
N ARG A 109 6.53 -0.57 -10.58
CA ARG A 109 7.44 -0.75 -11.71
C ARG A 109 8.79 -1.24 -11.23
N PHE A 110 9.20 -2.37 -11.73
CA PHE A 110 10.54 -2.93 -11.67
C PHE A 110 10.98 -3.39 -13.06
N ASP A 111 10.44 -2.71 -14.06
CA ASP A 111 10.46 -2.94 -15.50
C ASP A 111 11.78 -2.51 -16.16
N ASP A 112 12.89 -2.70 -15.48
CA ASP A 112 14.23 -2.49 -16.04
C ASP A 112 14.84 -3.87 -16.30
N VAL A 113 15.38 -4.06 -17.50
CA VAL A 113 16.04 -5.31 -17.90
C VAL A 113 17.19 -5.67 -16.94
N ALA A 114 17.84 -4.67 -16.34
CA ALA A 114 18.83 -4.89 -15.30
C ALA A 114 18.29 -5.65 -14.06
N ASN A 115 16.96 -5.73 -13.91
CA ASN A 115 16.29 -6.53 -12.88
C ASN A 115 15.76 -7.88 -13.43
N ALA A 116 16.34 -8.41 -14.54
CA ALA A 116 15.85 -9.60 -15.25
C ALA A 116 15.60 -10.80 -14.31
N GLN A 117 16.51 -11.04 -13.35
CA GLN A 117 16.34 -12.15 -12.40
C GLN A 117 15.07 -12.00 -11.55
N LEU A 118 14.75 -10.79 -11.09
CA LEU A 118 13.50 -10.54 -10.36
C LEU A 118 12.30 -10.76 -11.28
N ILE A 119 12.36 -10.22 -12.51
CA ILE A 119 11.29 -10.32 -13.51
C ILE A 119 10.98 -11.78 -13.83
N LEU A 120 12.01 -12.60 -14.06
CA LEU A 120 11.85 -14.05 -14.30
C LEU A 120 11.19 -14.75 -13.08
N ASN A 121 11.67 -14.48 -11.88
CA ASN A 121 11.09 -15.06 -10.66
C ASN A 121 9.63 -14.63 -10.43
N MET A 122 9.25 -13.47 -10.95
CA MET A 122 7.87 -12.95 -10.92
C MET A 122 7.01 -13.43 -12.11
N GLY A 123 7.47 -14.43 -12.87
CA GLY A 123 6.77 -14.96 -14.04
C GLY A 123 6.77 -14.00 -15.22
N ASN A 124 7.91 -13.40 -15.51
CA ASN A 124 8.17 -12.42 -16.57
C ASN A 124 7.50 -11.06 -16.35
N MET A 125 6.94 -10.82 -15.18
CA MET A 125 6.22 -9.59 -14.87
C MET A 125 7.20 -8.49 -14.45
N GLY A 126 7.10 -7.29 -15.08
CA GLY A 126 7.96 -6.14 -14.76
C GLY A 126 7.19 -4.93 -14.21
N ARG A 127 5.86 -4.92 -14.36
CA ARG A 127 5.01 -3.85 -13.88
C ARG A 127 3.63 -4.36 -13.51
N ILE A 128 3.07 -3.82 -12.42
CA ILE A 128 1.72 -4.13 -11.95
C ILE A 128 0.97 -2.85 -11.70
N LYS A 129 -0.22 -2.72 -12.27
CA LYS A 129 -1.19 -1.69 -11.92
C LYS A 129 -2.40 -2.31 -11.25
N GLN A 130 -2.86 -1.69 -10.19
CA GLN A 130 -4.06 -2.13 -9.47
C GLN A 130 -5.00 -0.95 -9.22
N TRP A 131 -6.28 -1.20 -9.43
CA TRP A 131 -7.39 -0.32 -9.03
C TRP A 131 -8.28 -1.10 -8.09
N GLU A 132 -8.65 -0.49 -7.00
CA GLU A 132 -9.51 -1.12 -6.00
C GLU A 132 -10.49 -0.11 -5.43
N ALA A 133 -11.73 -0.56 -5.21
CA ALA A 133 -12.74 0.22 -4.53
C ALA A 133 -13.40 -0.63 -3.44
N ASP A 134 -13.36 -0.10 -2.25
CA ASP A 134 -13.80 -0.76 -1.03
C ASP A 134 -14.89 0.04 -0.32
N VAL A 135 -15.77 -0.67 0.37
CA VAL A 135 -16.71 -0.09 1.33
C VAL A 135 -16.60 -0.82 2.65
N GLY A 136 -16.83 -0.11 3.73
CA GLY A 136 -16.71 -0.73 5.05
C GLY A 136 -17.48 -0.03 6.14
N ALA A 137 -17.55 -0.71 7.26
CA ALA A 137 -18.07 -0.16 8.50
C ALA A 137 -17.10 -0.48 9.64
N GLY A 138 -16.96 0.45 10.56
CA GLY A 138 -16.01 0.34 11.64
C GLY A 138 -16.40 1.12 12.86
N TYR A 139 -15.48 1.18 13.80
CA TYR A 139 -15.67 1.90 15.04
C TYR A 139 -14.44 2.74 15.36
N GLY A 140 -14.69 3.98 15.79
CA GLY A 140 -13.67 4.87 16.30
C GLY A 140 -13.95 5.24 17.75
N TYR A 141 -12.90 5.32 18.56
CA TYR A 141 -13.00 5.72 19.95
C TYR A 141 -11.93 6.76 20.29
N ASN A 142 -12.39 7.86 20.90
CA ASN A 142 -11.57 8.92 21.44
C ASN A 142 -11.57 8.80 22.96
N PHE A 143 -10.43 8.46 23.51
CA PHE A 143 -10.21 8.36 24.94
C PHE A 143 -9.52 9.61 25.46
N VAL A 144 -10.10 10.26 26.49
CA VAL A 144 -9.56 11.45 27.15
C VAL A 144 -9.22 11.09 28.60
N PRO A 145 -7.98 10.61 28.87
CA PRO A 145 -7.57 10.17 30.21
C PRO A 145 -7.42 11.32 31.21
N GLY A 146 -7.21 12.54 30.72
CA GLY A 146 -6.99 13.71 31.55
C GLY A 146 -6.88 14.99 30.72
N LYS A 147 -6.65 16.12 31.41
CA LYS A 147 -6.55 17.42 30.73
C LYS A 147 -5.43 17.43 29.72
N GLY A 148 -5.76 17.81 28.49
CA GLY A 148 -4.83 17.94 27.39
C GLY A 148 -4.55 16.66 26.60
N TRP A 149 -4.84 15.48 27.13
CA TRP A 149 -4.59 14.21 26.45
C TRP A 149 -5.78 13.74 25.62
N LEU A 150 -5.50 13.25 24.44
CA LEU A 150 -6.44 12.56 23.58
C LEU A 150 -5.73 11.37 22.92
N ILE A 151 -6.24 10.18 23.19
CA ILE A 151 -5.83 8.94 22.51
C ILE A 151 -7.00 8.52 21.64
N SER A 152 -6.76 8.34 20.36
CA SER A 152 -7.79 7.94 19.41
C SER A 152 -7.38 6.67 18.67
N ALA A 153 -8.31 5.75 18.54
CA ALA A 153 -8.16 4.56 17.74
C ALA A 153 -9.38 4.41 16.84
N MET A 154 -9.15 4.00 15.60
CA MET A 154 -10.17 3.66 14.61
C MET A 154 -9.78 2.37 13.91
N ALA A 155 -10.75 1.48 13.73
CA ALA A 155 -10.59 0.23 13.00
C ALA A 155 -11.80 0.02 12.09
N MET A 156 -11.55 -0.35 10.84
CA MET A 156 -12.57 -0.52 9.82
C MET A 156 -12.23 -1.69 8.91
N PRO A 157 -12.87 -2.84 9.06
CA PRO A 157 -12.91 -3.86 8.02
C PRO A 157 -13.63 -3.30 6.80
N MET A 158 -13.10 -3.60 5.62
CA MET A 158 -13.59 -3.11 4.33
C MET A 158 -13.77 -4.27 3.36
N LEU A 159 -14.86 -4.26 2.62
CA LEU A 159 -15.17 -5.24 1.58
C LEU A 159 -14.84 -4.64 0.22
N THR A 160 -14.06 -5.35 -0.56
CA THR A 160 -13.72 -4.96 -1.92
C THR A 160 -14.91 -5.19 -2.83
N LEU A 161 -15.42 -4.11 -3.42
CA LEU A 161 -16.48 -4.14 -4.43
C LEU A 161 -15.93 -4.24 -5.85
N TYR A 162 -14.77 -3.65 -6.08
CA TYR A 162 -14.12 -3.63 -7.37
C TYR A 162 -12.62 -3.80 -7.19
N ASN A 163 -12.03 -4.71 -7.96
CA ASN A 163 -10.58 -4.88 -8.03
C ASN A 163 -10.21 -5.22 -9.47
N ARG A 164 -9.30 -4.45 -10.04
CA ARG A 164 -8.73 -4.68 -11.37
C ARG A 164 -7.23 -4.65 -11.26
N VAL A 165 -6.58 -5.70 -11.72
CA VAL A 165 -5.12 -5.81 -11.79
C VAL A 165 -4.72 -5.94 -13.24
N LYS A 166 -3.77 -5.13 -13.68
CA LYS A 166 -3.11 -5.23 -14.98
C LYS A 166 -1.64 -5.55 -14.75
N SER A 167 -1.15 -6.62 -15.34
CA SER A 167 0.27 -6.94 -15.40
C SER A 167 0.84 -6.56 -16.77
N TYR A 168 2.11 -6.23 -16.77
CA TYR A 168 2.90 -5.97 -17.97
C TYR A 168 4.08 -6.95 -17.92
N ASP A 169 4.12 -7.86 -18.86
CA ASP A 169 5.06 -8.95 -18.87
C ASP A 169 6.09 -8.74 -19.99
N TYR A 170 7.34 -9.12 -19.73
CA TYR A 170 8.40 -9.18 -20.75
C TYR A 170 8.26 -10.44 -21.60
N ASP A 171 8.76 -10.37 -22.83
CA ASP A 171 8.99 -11.56 -23.62
C ASP A 171 10.13 -12.37 -22.97
N SER A 172 9.95 -13.69 -22.85
CA SER A 172 10.97 -14.58 -22.30
C SER A 172 12.28 -14.51 -23.08
N TYR A 173 12.21 -14.36 -24.41
CA TYR A 173 13.37 -14.24 -25.25
C TYR A 173 14.26 -13.02 -24.90
N VAL A 174 13.64 -11.86 -24.63
CA VAL A 174 14.38 -10.66 -24.22
C VAL A 174 15.07 -10.85 -22.87
N LEU A 175 14.44 -11.57 -21.96
CA LEU A 175 15.01 -11.86 -20.64
C LEU A 175 16.15 -12.88 -20.71
N GLU A 176 16.03 -13.88 -21.58
CA GLU A 176 17.09 -14.85 -21.84
C GLU A 176 18.33 -14.19 -22.45
N LEU A 177 18.14 -13.29 -23.43
CA LEU A 177 19.22 -12.50 -24.00
C LEU A 177 19.91 -11.63 -22.94
N ALA A 178 19.14 -10.99 -22.05
CA ALA A 178 19.68 -10.16 -20.99
C ALA A 178 20.51 -10.94 -19.93
N GLN A 179 20.34 -12.24 -19.86
CA GLN A 179 21.09 -13.13 -18.96
C GLN A 179 22.25 -13.85 -19.66
N SER A 180 22.32 -13.81 -20.98
CA SER A 180 23.41 -14.43 -21.74
C SER A 180 24.67 -13.58 -21.65
N ASP A 181 25.83 -14.22 -21.52
CA ASP A 181 27.15 -13.57 -21.59
C ASP A 181 27.43 -12.88 -22.95
N GLU A 182 26.65 -13.17 -23.97
CA GLU A 182 26.71 -12.53 -25.28
C GLU A 182 26.06 -11.15 -25.34
N TYR A 183 25.28 -10.82 -24.36
CA TYR A 183 24.59 -9.53 -24.29
C TYR A 183 25.47 -8.46 -23.64
N HIS A 184 26.19 -7.75 -24.48
CA HIS A 184 27.19 -6.75 -24.01
C HIS A 184 26.68 -5.32 -23.94
N ASP A 185 25.55 -4.97 -24.57
CA ASP A 185 25.03 -3.61 -24.56
C ASP A 185 23.49 -3.55 -24.53
N PRO A 186 22.88 -3.04 -23.43
CA PRO A 186 21.45 -2.81 -23.37
C PRO A 186 20.94 -1.83 -24.45
N ASP A 187 21.83 -1.05 -25.09
CA ASP A 187 21.47 -0.09 -26.12
C ASP A 187 21.40 -0.72 -27.52
N GLU A 188 21.90 -1.95 -27.71
CA GLU A 188 21.79 -2.68 -28.97
C GLU A 188 20.43 -3.36 -29.19
N VAL A 189 19.60 -3.52 -28.13
CA VAL A 189 18.23 -4.02 -28.29
C VAL A 189 17.36 -2.91 -28.85
N ALA A 190 16.69 -3.17 -29.96
CA ALA A 190 15.79 -2.21 -30.57
C ALA A 190 14.77 -1.68 -29.54
N PRO A 191 14.46 -0.37 -29.56
CA PRO A 191 13.53 0.22 -28.57
C PRO A 191 12.19 -0.51 -28.48
N GLU A 192 11.71 -1.05 -29.58
CA GLU A 192 10.49 -1.86 -29.65
C GLU A 192 10.59 -3.20 -28.89
N ASP A 193 11.80 -3.79 -28.79
CA ASP A 193 12.03 -5.06 -28.09
C ASP A 193 12.30 -4.88 -26.59
N ARG A 194 12.55 -3.64 -26.16
CA ARG A 194 12.72 -3.26 -24.74
C ARG A 194 11.41 -3.08 -24.00
N TRP A 195 10.29 -3.03 -24.72
CA TRP A 195 9.02 -2.69 -24.11
C TRP A 195 8.32 -3.91 -23.53
N LEU A 196 7.83 -3.74 -22.31
CA LEU A 196 6.87 -4.62 -21.69
C LEU A 196 5.63 -4.73 -22.57
N ARG A 197 5.32 -5.93 -23.00
CA ARG A 197 4.05 -6.18 -23.66
C ARG A 197 2.93 -6.16 -22.61
N GLU A 198 1.91 -5.35 -22.84
CA GLU A 198 0.68 -5.43 -22.08
C GLU A 198 0.01 -6.75 -22.41
N MET A 199 0.17 -7.75 -21.56
CA MET A 199 -0.64 -8.94 -21.64
C MET A 199 -2.04 -8.58 -21.15
N ASN A 200 -3.02 -8.73 -22.02
CA ASN A 200 -4.46 -8.47 -21.79
C ASN A 200 -5.03 -9.52 -20.80
N THR A 201 -4.53 -9.53 -19.60
CA THR A 201 -5.09 -10.29 -18.49
C THR A 201 -5.91 -9.34 -17.66
N ASP A 202 -7.09 -8.99 -18.18
CA ASP A 202 -8.17 -8.42 -17.39
C ASP A 202 -8.67 -9.49 -16.40
N ALA A 203 -7.90 -9.73 -15.37
CA ALA A 203 -8.37 -10.51 -14.24
C ALA A 203 -9.34 -9.65 -13.44
N HIS A 204 -10.58 -9.57 -13.90
CA HIS A 204 -11.71 -9.15 -13.08
C HIS A 204 -11.88 -10.20 -11.98
N ASN A 205 -11.28 -9.94 -10.85
CA ASN A 205 -11.39 -10.84 -9.72
C ASN A 205 -12.56 -10.36 -8.85
N ASN A 206 -13.76 -10.79 -9.21
CA ASN A 206 -15.00 -10.51 -8.47
C ASN A 206 -15.09 -11.24 -7.11
N ARG A 207 -13.98 -11.70 -6.56
CA ARG A 207 -13.98 -12.29 -5.22
C ARG A 207 -14.09 -11.20 -4.19
N ILE A 208 -15.12 -11.28 -3.37
CA ILE A 208 -15.24 -10.45 -2.15
C ILE A 208 -14.00 -10.69 -1.30
N ARG A 209 -13.29 -9.61 -1.00
CA ARG A 209 -12.10 -9.63 -0.14
C ARG A 209 -12.33 -8.76 1.07
N LEU A 210 -11.69 -9.15 2.15
CA LEU A 210 -11.68 -8.37 3.38
C LEU A 210 -10.34 -7.66 3.50
N ASN A 211 -10.37 -6.35 3.42
CA ASN A 211 -9.27 -5.45 3.69
C ASN A 211 -9.43 -4.84 5.09
N PHE A 212 -8.42 -4.16 5.56
CA PHE A 212 -8.44 -3.56 6.87
C PHE A 212 -7.79 -2.19 6.86
N ASN A 213 -8.48 -1.19 7.44
CA ASN A 213 -7.97 0.15 7.64
C ASN A 213 -7.98 0.45 9.14
N ALA A 214 -6.85 0.91 9.66
CA ALA A 214 -6.73 1.33 11.05
C ALA A 214 -6.01 2.66 11.17
N ARG A 215 -6.41 3.46 12.15
CA ARG A 215 -5.75 4.73 12.50
C ARG A 215 -5.59 4.84 14.00
N LEU A 216 -4.42 5.34 14.40
CA LEU A 216 -4.10 5.65 15.78
C LEU A 216 -3.66 7.11 15.86
N SER A 217 -4.02 7.80 16.91
CA SER A 217 -3.54 9.16 17.19
C SER A 217 -3.37 9.38 18.68
N LEU A 218 -2.25 9.99 19.02
CA LEU A 218 -1.95 10.46 20.37
C LEU A 218 -1.71 11.95 20.30
N THR A 219 -2.54 12.73 20.99
CA THR A 219 -2.43 14.19 21.03
C THR A 219 -2.29 14.66 22.48
N TYR A 220 -1.32 15.52 22.70
CA TYR A 220 -1.23 16.30 23.93
C TYR A 220 -1.37 17.79 23.64
N SER A 221 -2.23 18.46 24.36
CA SER A 221 -2.57 19.86 24.14
C SER A 221 -2.42 20.66 25.43
N TRP A 222 -1.75 21.82 25.35
CA TRP A 222 -1.64 22.77 26.45
C TRP A 222 -1.82 24.19 25.92
N SER A 223 -2.72 24.94 26.55
CA SER A 223 -3.11 26.27 26.05
C SER A 223 -3.49 26.22 24.55
N ARG A 224 -2.77 26.91 23.70
CA ARG A 224 -2.96 26.92 22.23
C ARG A 224 -2.09 25.90 21.47
N TYR A 225 -1.11 25.31 22.14
CA TYR A 225 -0.15 24.40 21.51
C TYR A 225 -0.64 22.97 21.55
N PHE A 226 -0.13 22.17 20.64
CA PHE A 226 -0.32 20.72 20.67
C PHE A 226 0.87 19.99 20.05
N VAL A 227 1.07 18.76 20.52
CA VAL A 227 1.91 17.73 19.86
C VAL A 227 0.99 16.60 19.50
N ASN A 228 1.15 16.06 18.31
CA ASN A 228 0.40 14.92 17.84
C ASN A 228 1.34 13.88 17.22
N LEU A 229 1.11 12.63 17.57
CA LEU A 229 1.63 11.44 16.87
C LEU A 229 0.45 10.75 16.20
N ASN A 230 0.59 10.44 14.93
CA ASN A 230 -0.47 9.85 14.13
C ASN A 230 0.09 8.68 13.31
N GLY A 231 -0.59 7.54 13.35
CA GLY A 231 -0.28 6.36 12.58
C GLY A 231 -1.49 5.90 11.77
N GLN A 232 -1.25 5.40 10.58
CA GLN A 232 -2.26 4.83 9.71
C GLN A 232 -1.73 3.54 9.10
N PHE A 233 -2.60 2.55 9.00
CA PHE A 233 -2.32 1.25 8.45
C PHE A 233 -3.40 0.86 7.47
N TYR A 234 -2.99 0.38 6.31
CA TYR A 234 -3.84 -0.23 5.29
C TYR A 234 -3.32 -1.62 4.98
N ASN A 235 -4.23 -2.56 4.80
CA ASN A 235 -3.94 -3.89 4.29
C ASN A 235 -4.78 -4.12 3.05
N PHE A 236 -4.11 -4.42 1.93
CA PHE A 236 -4.72 -4.72 0.64
C PHE A 236 -4.32 -6.12 0.20
N GLY A 237 -5.28 -6.89 -0.29
CA GLY A 237 -5.03 -8.19 -0.90
C GLY A 237 -5.01 -8.10 -2.42
N TYR A 238 -4.12 -8.83 -3.08
CA TYR A 238 -4.22 -9.05 -4.51
C TYR A 238 -4.20 -10.55 -4.85
N HIS A 239 -4.79 -10.90 -5.98
CA HIS A 239 -4.74 -12.24 -6.53
C HIS A 239 -4.74 -12.13 -8.06
N HIS A 240 -3.73 -12.74 -8.68
CA HIS A 240 -3.57 -12.71 -10.12
C HIS A 240 -2.92 -14.01 -10.61
N LYS A 241 -3.47 -14.64 -11.66
CA LYS A 241 -2.94 -15.86 -12.30
C LYS A 241 -2.50 -16.97 -11.31
N GLY A 242 -3.30 -17.22 -10.27
CA GLY A 242 -2.96 -18.22 -9.23
C GLY A 242 -2.05 -17.70 -8.11
N ASN A 243 -1.39 -16.57 -8.30
CA ASN A 243 -0.58 -15.92 -7.29
C ASN A 243 -1.44 -15.01 -6.41
N SER A 244 -1.18 -15.01 -5.12
CA SER A 244 -1.84 -14.11 -4.17
C SER A 244 -0.80 -13.42 -3.30
N GLY A 245 -1.07 -12.18 -2.98
CA GLY A 245 -0.22 -11.42 -2.08
C GLY A 245 -1.01 -10.43 -1.25
N ARG A 246 -0.35 -9.88 -0.24
CA ARG A 246 -0.88 -8.81 0.59
C ARG A 246 0.10 -7.66 0.58
N LEU A 247 -0.41 -6.47 0.35
CA LEU A 247 0.32 -5.23 0.52
C LEU A 247 -0.09 -4.62 1.86
N ASN A 248 0.88 -4.39 2.72
CA ASN A 248 0.69 -3.66 3.96
C ASN A 248 1.35 -2.30 3.79
N ASP A 249 0.55 -1.24 3.82
CA ASP A 249 1.03 0.13 3.79
C ASP A 249 0.80 0.78 5.16
N TRP A 250 1.85 1.37 5.71
CA TRP A 250 1.75 2.07 6.98
C TRP A 250 2.58 3.34 6.95
N PHE A 251 2.11 4.34 7.62
CA PHE A 251 2.88 5.54 7.86
C PHE A 251 2.62 6.09 9.25
N ALA A 252 3.61 6.82 9.75
CA ALA A 252 3.51 7.56 10.99
C ALA A 252 4.04 8.97 10.79
N ASN A 253 3.42 9.92 11.41
CA ASN A 253 3.90 11.29 11.45
C ASN A 253 3.82 11.87 12.85
N ALA A 254 4.69 12.86 13.09
CA ALA A 254 4.66 13.69 14.27
C ALA A 254 4.43 15.15 13.86
N ALA A 255 3.56 15.85 14.57
CA ALA A 255 3.25 17.24 14.30
C ALA A 255 3.28 18.06 15.60
N PHE A 256 3.84 19.26 15.50
CA PHE A 256 3.69 20.31 16.50
C PHE A 256 2.93 21.48 15.86
N GLY A 257 2.01 22.08 16.61
CA GLY A 257 1.23 23.16 16.05
C GLY A 257 0.59 24.07 17.10
N VAL A 258 0.00 25.12 16.58
CA VAL A 258 -0.72 26.14 17.35
C VAL A 258 -2.14 26.22 16.84
N ARG A 259 -3.12 26.24 17.75
CA ARG A 259 -4.53 26.53 17.41
C ARG A 259 -4.74 28.03 17.43
N LEU A 260 -5.23 28.53 16.33
CA LEU A 260 -5.61 29.93 16.16
C LEU A 260 -6.99 30.21 16.74
#